data_71694d77bdceab3d1e83071325de7e77
#
_entry.id   71694d77bdceab3d1e83071325de7e77
#
_cell.length_a   1.000
_cell.length_b   1.000
_cell.length_c   1.000
_cell.angle_alpha   90.00
_cell.angle_beta   90.00
_cell.angle_gamma   90.00
#
_symmetry.space_group_name_H-M   'P 1'
#
loop_
_entity.id
_entity.type
_entity.pdbx_description
1 polymer ?
#
loop_
_entity_poly.entity_id
_entity_poly.type
_entity_poly.pdbx_seq_one_letter_code
_entity_poly.pdbx_strand_id
1 'polypeptide(L)'
;DKPAQLAGADLIILPGTKSTLADLRWLRESGMEAQILKAHAAGTPVFGICGGYQMMGRTVSDPDNTEGGGSLRGMNLLPIDTVFRPSKTTTQTRGTLLEIDGVLSDLSGLAVEGYEIHMGETVRDASAKPLVRLLRREGEIEDGCQTENAFGTYLHGVFDAPEAALRTAQALAKKKGVTLTGEALDTHAYKEQQYDKLADSVRKSLDMEWIYRIMEGKA
;
A
#
# COMPACT_ATOMS: atom_id res chain seq x y z
N ASP A 1 -12.20 -13.15 -4.45
CA ASP A 1 -13.35 -13.22 -3.52
C ASP A 1 -13.47 -14.56 -2.78
N LYS A 2 -12.55 -15.51 -3.01
CA LYS A 2 -12.58 -16.81 -2.32
C LYS A 2 -11.27 -17.01 -1.54
N PRO A 3 -11.31 -17.33 -0.25
CA PRO A 3 -10.11 -17.54 0.57
C PRO A 3 -9.13 -18.55 -0.04
N ALA A 4 -9.62 -19.57 -0.71
CA ALA A 4 -8.79 -20.58 -1.40
C ALA A 4 -7.87 -19.99 -2.50
N GLN A 5 -8.18 -18.82 -3.05
CA GLN A 5 -7.35 -18.15 -4.06
C GLN A 5 -6.01 -17.62 -3.50
N LEU A 6 -5.90 -17.48 -2.16
CA LEU A 6 -4.64 -17.10 -1.51
C LEU A 6 -3.67 -18.29 -1.34
N ALA A 7 -4.14 -19.50 -1.61
CA ALA A 7 -3.28 -20.68 -1.49
C ALA A 7 -2.12 -20.62 -2.50
N GLY A 8 -0.88 -20.71 -2.00
CA GLY A 8 0.30 -20.66 -2.85
C GLY A 8 0.75 -19.28 -3.28
N ALA A 9 0.15 -18.21 -2.74
CA ALA A 9 0.64 -16.85 -2.95
C ALA A 9 2.05 -16.68 -2.37
N ASP A 10 2.92 -16.00 -3.12
CA ASP A 10 4.30 -15.72 -2.70
C ASP A 10 4.42 -14.43 -1.89
N LEU A 11 3.49 -13.53 -2.08
CA LEU A 11 3.30 -12.28 -1.37
C LEU A 11 1.80 -11.98 -1.31
N ILE A 12 1.33 -11.50 -0.18
CA ILE A 12 -0.02 -10.96 -0.02
C ILE A 12 0.09 -9.46 0.17
N ILE A 13 -0.58 -8.69 -0.68
CA ILE A 13 -0.68 -7.23 -0.53
C ILE A 13 -2.09 -6.88 -0.08
N LEU A 14 -2.18 -6.18 1.05
CA LEU A 14 -3.40 -5.56 1.54
C LEU A 14 -3.40 -4.09 1.09
N PRO A 15 -4.22 -3.74 0.11
CA PRO A 15 -4.23 -2.39 -0.45
C PRO A 15 -4.84 -1.36 0.51
N GLY A 16 -4.70 -0.11 0.16
CA GLY A 16 -5.46 0.96 0.77
C GLY A 16 -6.95 0.80 0.53
N THR A 17 -7.74 1.25 1.50
CA THR A 17 -9.20 1.20 1.44
C THR A 17 -9.80 2.50 1.95
N LYS A 18 -11.04 2.76 1.58
CA LYS A 18 -11.81 3.92 2.04
C LYS A 18 -12.54 3.64 3.36
N SER A 19 -12.76 2.40 3.72
CA SER A 19 -13.54 2.01 4.89
C SER A 19 -12.86 0.85 5.63
N THR A 20 -11.79 1.19 6.34
CA THR A 20 -10.88 0.22 6.97
C THR A 20 -11.61 -0.73 7.93
N LEU A 21 -12.48 -0.22 8.79
CA LEU A 21 -13.22 -1.04 9.74
C LEU A 21 -14.23 -1.97 9.06
N ALA A 22 -14.91 -1.49 8.01
CA ALA A 22 -15.85 -2.32 7.26
C ALA A 22 -15.14 -3.43 6.48
N ASP A 23 -14.02 -3.10 5.84
CA ASP A 23 -13.24 -4.06 5.07
C ASP A 23 -12.54 -5.08 5.96
N LEU A 24 -12.05 -4.69 7.14
CA LEU A 24 -11.51 -5.63 8.13
C LEU A 24 -12.59 -6.61 8.60
N ARG A 25 -13.82 -6.13 8.83
CA ARG A 25 -14.96 -6.99 9.17
C ARG A 25 -15.28 -7.95 8.05
N TRP A 26 -15.32 -7.46 6.82
CA TRP A 26 -15.56 -8.29 5.63
C TRP A 26 -14.47 -9.37 5.44
N LEU A 27 -13.19 -9.02 5.60
CA LEU A 27 -12.08 -9.99 5.54
C LEU A 27 -12.26 -11.11 6.59
N ARG A 28 -12.76 -10.76 7.76
CA ARG A 28 -13.02 -11.71 8.86
C ARG A 28 -14.22 -12.62 8.55
N GLU A 29 -15.35 -12.04 8.17
CA GLU A 29 -16.58 -12.74 7.86
C GLU A 29 -16.48 -13.63 6.61
N SER A 30 -15.72 -13.22 5.62
CA SER A 30 -15.44 -13.99 4.40
C SER A 30 -14.43 -15.12 4.61
N GLY A 31 -13.72 -15.16 5.74
CA GLY A 31 -12.64 -16.11 6.01
C GLY A 31 -11.31 -15.76 5.35
N MET A 32 -11.20 -14.61 4.66
CA MET A 32 -9.97 -14.14 4.05
C MET A 32 -8.90 -13.85 5.11
N GLU A 33 -9.26 -13.21 6.24
CA GLU A 33 -8.34 -12.96 7.36
C GLU A 33 -7.69 -14.25 7.84
N ALA A 34 -8.46 -15.31 8.05
CA ALA A 34 -7.93 -16.60 8.51
C ALA A 34 -6.92 -17.20 7.51
N GLN A 35 -7.13 -17.04 6.20
CA GLN A 35 -6.20 -17.51 5.18
C GLN A 35 -4.95 -16.64 5.10
N ILE A 36 -5.06 -15.33 5.25
CA ILE A 36 -3.92 -14.41 5.33
C ILE A 36 -3.03 -14.81 6.52
N LEU A 37 -3.62 -14.96 7.71
CA LEU A 37 -2.90 -15.37 8.91
C LEU A 37 -2.24 -16.74 8.76
N LYS A 38 -2.94 -17.70 8.14
CA LYS A 38 -2.39 -19.03 7.86
C LYS A 38 -1.21 -18.96 6.89
N ALA A 39 -1.32 -18.17 5.82
CA ALA A 39 -0.25 -17.98 4.84
C ALA A 39 0.96 -17.30 5.48
N HIS A 40 0.73 -16.24 6.28
CA HIS A 40 1.78 -15.56 7.03
C HIS A 40 2.51 -16.51 7.99
N ALA A 41 1.77 -17.31 8.76
CA ALA A 41 2.35 -18.30 9.67
C ALA A 41 3.16 -19.38 8.93
N ALA A 42 2.85 -19.64 7.66
CA ALA A 42 3.62 -20.53 6.77
C ALA A 42 4.80 -19.82 6.10
N GLY A 43 5.06 -18.55 6.43
CA GLY A 43 6.19 -17.75 5.94
C GLY A 43 5.91 -16.94 4.67
N THR A 44 4.67 -16.83 4.21
CA THR A 44 4.31 -15.89 3.13
C THR A 44 4.37 -14.46 3.66
N PRO A 45 5.15 -13.56 3.05
CA PRO A 45 5.18 -12.17 3.46
C PRO A 45 3.82 -11.48 3.20
N VAL A 46 3.48 -10.55 4.08
CA VAL A 46 2.27 -9.72 3.96
C VAL A 46 2.69 -8.26 3.95
N PHE A 47 2.23 -7.49 2.97
CA PHE A 47 2.52 -6.07 2.83
C PHE A 47 1.24 -5.25 2.87
N GLY A 48 1.10 -4.36 3.85
CA GLY A 48 -0.05 -3.47 3.98
C GLY A 48 0.23 -2.05 3.51
N ILE A 49 -0.70 -1.47 2.77
CA ILE A 49 -0.63 -0.08 2.32
C ILE A 49 -1.82 0.66 2.90
N CYS A 50 -1.59 1.78 3.60
CA CYS A 50 -2.61 2.68 4.15
C CYS A 50 -3.65 1.89 5.00
N GLY A 51 -4.91 1.75 4.56
CA GLY A 51 -5.91 0.94 5.27
C GLY A 51 -5.47 -0.51 5.48
N GLY A 52 -4.79 -1.12 4.50
CA GLY A 52 -4.20 -2.46 4.65
C GLY A 52 -3.15 -2.51 5.76
N TYR A 53 -2.30 -1.49 5.88
CA TYR A 53 -1.34 -1.36 6.97
C TYR A 53 -2.04 -1.26 8.34
N GLN A 54 -3.09 -0.43 8.43
CA GLN A 54 -3.87 -0.28 9.66
C GLN A 54 -4.51 -1.59 10.10
N MET A 55 -5.09 -2.37 9.17
CA MET A 55 -5.71 -3.66 9.44
C MET A 55 -4.72 -4.70 10.00
N MET A 56 -3.43 -4.59 9.67
CA MET A 56 -2.39 -5.50 10.16
C MET A 56 -2.01 -5.26 11.62
N GLY A 57 -2.44 -4.17 12.23
CA GLY A 57 -2.17 -3.82 13.62
C GLY A 57 -2.90 -4.67 14.65
N ARG A 58 -2.72 -4.32 15.91
CA ARG A 58 -3.43 -4.92 17.06
C ARG A 58 -4.85 -4.42 17.17
N THR A 59 -5.03 -3.10 17.01
CA THR A 59 -6.33 -2.44 17.10
C THR A 59 -6.49 -1.35 16.05
N VAL A 60 -7.73 -1.19 15.61
CA VAL A 60 -8.17 -0.07 14.78
C VAL A 60 -9.41 0.51 15.44
N SER A 61 -9.37 1.78 15.82
CA SER A 61 -10.48 2.44 16.53
C SER A 61 -10.87 3.75 15.87
N ASP A 62 -12.15 4.04 15.87
CA ASP A 62 -12.76 5.27 15.33
C ASP A 62 -13.69 5.89 16.36
N PRO A 63 -13.13 6.52 17.41
CA PRO A 63 -13.93 7.15 18.47
C PRO A 63 -14.73 8.34 18.00
N ASP A 64 -14.27 9.03 16.95
CA ASP A 64 -14.83 10.27 16.44
C ASP A 64 -15.81 10.02 15.27
N ASN A 65 -16.12 8.75 14.97
CA ASN A 65 -17.07 8.35 13.91
C ASN A 65 -16.69 8.89 12.51
N THR A 66 -15.40 8.87 12.19
CA THR A 66 -14.83 9.34 10.92
C THR A 66 -15.11 8.38 9.76
N GLU A 67 -15.11 7.07 10.03
CA GLU A 67 -15.40 5.98 9.08
C GLU A 67 -16.56 5.08 9.53
N GLY A 68 -17.51 5.63 10.29
CA GLY A 68 -18.68 4.87 10.77
C GLY A 68 -18.58 4.40 12.22
N GLY A 69 -17.51 4.75 12.92
CA GLY A 69 -17.33 4.55 14.35
C GLY A 69 -16.98 3.12 14.77
N GLY A 70 -16.67 2.97 16.05
CA GLY A 70 -16.40 1.69 16.67
C GLY A 70 -14.92 1.34 16.78
N SER A 71 -14.65 0.10 17.20
CA SER A 71 -13.29 -0.43 17.34
C SER A 71 -13.28 -1.91 17.00
N LEU A 72 -12.22 -2.34 16.32
CA LEU A 72 -11.97 -3.74 16.00
C LEU A 72 -10.54 -4.14 16.39
N ARG A 73 -10.37 -5.39 16.73
CA ARG A 73 -9.04 -6.00 16.76
C ARG A 73 -8.57 -6.16 15.31
N GLY A 74 -7.33 -5.74 15.04
CA GLY A 74 -6.67 -6.00 13.78
C GLY A 74 -6.16 -7.45 13.66
N MET A 75 -5.37 -7.71 12.64
CA MET A 75 -4.79 -9.03 12.35
C MET A 75 -3.62 -9.39 13.27
N ASN A 76 -3.11 -8.43 14.04
CA ASN A 76 -1.96 -8.59 14.95
C ASN A 76 -0.69 -9.11 14.27
N LEU A 77 -0.44 -8.68 13.03
CA LEU A 77 0.77 -8.98 12.25
C LEU A 77 1.88 -7.97 12.52
N LEU A 78 1.51 -6.74 12.88
CA LEU A 78 2.42 -5.64 13.21
C LEU A 78 2.11 -5.09 14.60
N PRO A 79 3.14 -4.72 15.40
CA PRO A 79 2.96 -4.15 16.73
C PRO A 79 2.60 -2.64 16.65
N ILE A 80 1.44 -2.38 16.10
CA ILE A 80 0.89 -1.03 15.91
C ILE A 80 -0.56 -0.97 16.38
N ASP A 81 -0.99 0.24 16.78
CA ASP A 81 -2.37 0.58 17.09
C ASP A 81 -2.77 1.82 16.30
N THR A 82 -3.95 1.80 15.69
CA THR A 82 -4.45 2.91 14.87
C THR A 82 -5.70 3.52 15.48
N VAL A 83 -5.74 4.85 15.51
CA VAL A 83 -6.91 5.65 15.93
C VAL A 83 -7.26 6.61 14.81
N PHE A 84 -8.50 6.54 14.32
CA PHE A 84 -9.00 7.52 13.36
C PHE A 84 -9.24 8.87 14.02
N ARG A 85 -8.89 9.94 13.30
CA ARG A 85 -9.08 11.33 13.72
C ARG A 85 -9.73 12.12 12.59
N PRO A 86 -10.44 13.21 12.90
CA PRO A 86 -11.03 14.08 11.86
C PRO A 86 -10.01 14.75 10.94
N SER A 87 -8.75 14.85 11.39
CA SER A 87 -7.66 15.42 10.59
C SER A 87 -7.24 14.46 9.48
N LYS A 88 -7.13 15.00 8.26
CA LYS A 88 -6.70 14.24 7.08
C LYS A 88 -5.30 14.64 6.66
N THR A 89 -4.41 13.67 6.56
CA THR A 89 -3.11 13.84 5.89
C THR A 89 -3.30 13.67 4.40
N THR A 90 -2.85 14.63 3.60
CA THR A 90 -2.80 14.54 2.14
C THR A 90 -1.51 15.21 1.68
N THR A 91 -0.54 14.42 1.23
CA THR A 91 0.75 14.95 0.81
C THR A 91 1.42 14.04 -0.23
N GLN A 92 2.09 14.66 -1.19
CA GLN A 92 3.08 13.94 -2.00
C GLN A 92 4.39 13.91 -1.23
N THR A 93 5.06 12.77 -1.24
CA THR A 93 6.28 12.58 -0.47
C THR A 93 7.26 11.68 -1.20
N ARG A 94 8.52 11.85 -0.86
CA ARG A 94 9.62 10.99 -1.29
C ARG A 94 10.28 10.42 -0.06
N GLY A 95 10.94 9.31 -0.21
CA GLY A 95 11.63 8.70 0.91
C GLY A 95 12.58 7.62 0.49
N THR A 96 13.09 6.91 1.50
CA THR A 96 13.99 5.78 1.31
C THR A 96 13.52 4.64 2.20
N LEU A 97 13.38 3.46 1.64
CA LEU A 97 13.14 2.26 2.43
C LEU A 97 14.33 2.03 3.36
N LEU A 98 14.04 1.85 4.64
CA LEU A 98 15.07 1.63 5.65
C LEU A 98 15.65 0.22 5.55
N GLU A 99 16.46 -0.18 6.51
CA GLU A 99 16.93 -1.57 6.59
C GLU A 99 15.74 -2.51 6.79
N ILE A 100 15.50 -3.39 5.84
CA ILE A 100 14.41 -4.36 5.82
C ILE A 100 14.96 -5.73 6.14
N ASP A 101 14.29 -6.41 7.06
CA ASP A 101 14.64 -7.78 7.42
C ASP A 101 13.93 -8.82 6.52
N GLY A 102 14.43 -10.05 6.53
CA GLY A 102 13.76 -11.19 5.91
C GLY A 102 13.79 -11.19 4.38
N VAL A 103 12.72 -11.72 3.79
CA VAL A 103 12.67 -12.01 2.35
C VAL A 103 12.74 -10.76 1.47
N LEU A 104 12.30 -9.60 1.96
CA LEU A 104 12.33 -8.34 1.21
C LEU A 104 13.56 -7.47 1.50
N SER A 105 14.61 -8.01 2.12
CA SER A 105 15.83 -7.27 2.46
C SER A 105 16.51 -6.60 1.27
N ASP A 106 16.37 -7.16 0.06
CA ASP A 106 16.91 -6.58 -1.18
C ASP A 106 16.25 -5.22 -1.56
N LEU A 107 15.17 -4.83 -0.88
CA LEU A 107 14.54 -3.52 -1.01
C LEU A 107 15.17 -2.42 -0.13
N SER A 108 16.06 -2.77 0.79
CA SER A 108 16.72 -1.83 1.69
C SER A 108 17.46 -0.75 0.91
N GLY A 109 17.30 0.51 1.34
CA GLY A 109 17.95 1.66 0.71
C GLY A 109 17.33 2.14 -0.62
N LEU A 110 16.26 1.50 -1.11
CA LEU A 110 15.58 1.98 -2.32
C LEU A 110 14.92 3.32 -2.08
N ALA A 111 15.12 4.23 -3.02
CA ALA A 111 14.35 5.45 -3.11
C ALA A 111 12.92 5.14 -3.58
N VAL A 112 11.95 5.75 -2.92
CA VAL A 112 10.53 5.61 -3.22
C VAL A 112 9.88 6.98 -3.26
N GLU A 113 8.86 7.11 -4.09
CA GLU A 113 8.02 8.30 -4.14
C GLU A 113 6.56 7.91 -4.26
N GLY A 114 5.69 8.78 -3.78
CA GLY A 114 4.27 8.54 -3.82
C GLY A 114 3.49 9.58 -3.03
N TYR A 115 2.42 9.15 -2.44
CA TYR A 115 1.57 10.04 -1.65
C TYR A 115 1.01 9.34 -0.41
N GLU A 116 0.63 10.14 0.56
CA GLU A 116 -0.11 9.71 1.74
C GLU A 116 -1.49 10.35 1.73
N ILE A 117 -2.54 9.56 1.91
CA ILE A 117 -3.91 10.03 2.09
C ILE A 117 -4.56 9.16 3.15
N HIS A 118 -4.61 9.63 4.39
CA HIS A 118 -5.21 8.89 5.49
C HIS A 118 -5.75 9.82 6.59
N MET A 119 -6.63 9.30 7.43
CA MET A 119 -7.18 9.96 8.61
C MET A 119 -6.78 9.24 9.91
N GLY A 120 -6.13 8.10 9.82
CA GLY A 120 -5.66 7.34 10.97
C GLY A 120 -4.30 7.86 11.46
N GLU A 121 -4.17 7.92 12.77
CA GLU A 121 -2.91 8.07 13.47
C GLU A 121 -2.49 6.69 13.99
N THR A 122 -1.33 6.22 13.54
CA THR A 122 -0.80 4.91 13.94
C THR A 122 0.39 5.10 14.85
N VAL A 123 0.32 4.47 16.00
CA VAL A 123 1.41 4.38 16.96
C VAL A 123 2.09 3.02 16.82
N ARG A 124 3.38 3.02 16.57
CA ARG A 124 4.24 1.85 16.53
C ARG A 124 4.93 1.67 17.89
N ASP A 125 5.07 0.43 18.35
CA ASP A 125 5.89 0.15 19.54
C ASP A 125 7.31 0.65 19.33
N ALA A 126 7.90 1.22 20.39
CA ALA A 126 9.23 1.80 20.31
C ALA A 126 10.34 0.80 19.93
N SER A 127 10.12 -0.50 20.19
CA SER A 127 11.04 -1.57 19.81
C SER A 127 10.86 -2.06 18.37
N ALA A 128 9.77 -1.68 17.69
CA ALA A 128 9.52 -2.10 16.33
C ALA A 128 10.24 -1.23 15.31
N LYS A 129 10.75 -1.85 14.25
CA LYS A 129 11.47 -1.14 13.19
C LYS A 129 10.50 -0.38 12.28
N PRO A 130 10.82 0.86 11.91
CA PRO A 130 10.13 1.57 10.84
C PRO A 130 10.45 0.93 9.47
N LEU A 131 9.59 1.18 8.48
CA LEU A 131 9.79 0.63 7.13
C LEU A 131 10.42 1.64 6.18
N VAL A 132 10.07 2.91 6.29
CA VAL A 132 10.47 3.96 5.35
C VAL A 132 10.78 5.26 6.08
N ARG A 133 11.76 6.00 5.58
CA ARG A 133 12.04 7.38 5.97
C ARG A 133 11.49 8.29 4.88
N LEU A 134 10.57 9.17 5.25
CA LEU A 134 9.88 10.08 4.35
C LEU A 134 10.38 11.51 4.55
N LEU A 135 10.51 12.23 3.43
CA LEU A 135 10.84 13.65 3.41
C LEU A 135 9.55 14.47 3.44
N ARG A 136 9.32 15.20 4.49
CA ARG A 136 8.23 16.17 4.61
C ARG A 136 8.77 17.60 4.64
N ARG A 137 7.87 18.59 4.47
CA ARG A 137 8.25 20.01 4.55
C ARG A 137 8.90 20.39 5.88
N GLU A 138 8.51 19.70 6.95
CA GLU A 138 8.95 19.96 8.33
C GLU A 138 10.19 19.14 8.73
N GLY A 139 10.70 18.31 7.84
CA GLY A 139 11.84 17.43 8.07
C GLY A 139 11.59 15.97 7.70
N GLU A 140 12.52 15.10 8.08
CA GLU A 140 12.39 13.66 7.87
C GLU A 140 11.55 13.03 8.98
N ILE A 141 10.70 12.09 8.59
CA ILE A 141 9.94 11.25 9.52
C ILE A 141 10.13 9.78 9.19
N GLU A 142 10.00 8.94 10.18
CA GLU A 142 9.94 7.50 10.02
C GLU A 142 8.49 7.04 9.99
N ASP A 143 8.10 6.36 8.92
CA ASP A 143 6.77 5.80 8.73
C ASP A 143 6.81 4.29 8.58
N GLY A 144 5.65 3.70 8.82
CA GLY A 144 5.44 2.29 8.67
C GLY A 144 5.98 1.46 9.82
N CYS A 145 5.86 0.16 9.65
CA CYS A 145 6.32 -0.85 10.60
C CYS A 145 6.69 -2.12 9.85
N GLN A 146 7.67 -2.84 10.38
CA GLN A 146 8.05 -4.13 9.85
C GLN A 146 8.36 -5.15 10.95
N THR A 147 8.14 -6.41 10.60
CA THR A 147 8.64 -7.59 11.30
C THR A 147 9.36 -8.47 10.28
N GLU A 148 9.71 -9.72 10.64
CA GLU A 148 10.44 -10.62 9.74
C GLU A 148 9.75 -10.84 8.38
N ASN A 149 8.42 -10.94 8.35
CA ASN A 149 7.64 -11.20 7.13
C ASN A 149 6.30 -10.43 7.05
N ALA A 150 6.15 -9.36 7.84
CA ALA A 150 5.03 -8.44 7.72
C ALA A 150 5.55 -7.01 7.61
N PHE A 151 5.05 -6.25 6.65
CA PHE A 151 5.51 -4.92 6.28
C PHE A 151 4.30 -4.01 6.06
N GLY A 152 4.39 -2.76 6.44
CA GLY A 152 3.30 -1.83 6.16
C GLY A 152 3.72 -0.39 6.26
N THR A 153 3.06 0.48 5.50
CA THR A 153 3.32 1.92 5.42
C THR A 153 2.08 2.69 4.98
N TYR A 154 2.03 3.97 5.26
CA TYR A 154 1.04 4.87 4.69
C TYR A 154 1.37 5.33 3.27
N LEU A 155 2.61 5.15 2.83
CA LEU A 155 3.03 5.55 1.50
C LEU A 155 2.36 4.71 0.41
N HIS A 156 1.50 5.33 -0.38
CA HIS A 156 1.02 4.78 -1.64
C HIS A 156 2.09 4.93 -2.71
N GLY A 157 2.21 3.96 -3.62
CA GLY A 157 3.17 4.02 -4.71
C GLY A 157 4.52 3.36 -4.42
N VAL A 158 4.69 2.66 -3.30
CA VAL A 158 5.95 1.94 -2.98
C VAL A 158 6.41 1.05 -4.13
N PHE A 159 5.48 0.31 -4.75
CA PHE A 159 5.77 -0.58 -5.88
C PHE A 159 5.75 0.13 -7.24
N ASP A 160 5.47 1.44 -7.29
CA ASP A 160 5.59 2.25 -8.50
C ASP A 160 7.06 2.63 -8.78
N ALA A 161 7.94 2.57 -7.78
CA ALA A 161 9.37 2.71 -7.98
C ALA A 161 9.86 1.56 -8.88
N PRO A 162 10.53 1.85 -10.01
CA PRO A 162 10.84 0.85 -11.04
C PRO A 162 11.53 -0.39 -10.50
N GLU A 163 12.47 -0.22 -9.57
CA GLU A 163 13.20 -1.32 -8.97
C GLU A 163 12.46 -2.06 -7.85
N ALA A 164 11.47 -1.43 -7.20
CA ALA A 164 10.79 -2.05 -6.05
C ALA A 164 10.00 -3.29 -6.46
N ALA A 165 9.22 -3.22 -7.53
CA ALA A 165 8.48 -4.36 -8.06
C ALA A 165 9.42 -5.48 -8.55
N LEU A 166 10.48 -5.13 -9.30
CA LEU A 166 11.46 -6.10 -9.81
C LEU A 166 12.19 -6.80 -8.68
N ARG A 167 12.77 -6.06 -7.72
CA ARG A 167 13.50 -6.64 -6.60
C ARG A 167 12.60 -7.49 -5.69
N THR A 168 11.34 -7.07 -5.51
CA THR A 168 10.35 -7.89 -4.81
C THR A 168 10.15 -9.23 -5.52
N ALA A 169 9.91 -9.21 -6.83
CA ALA A 169 9.72 -10.43 -7.61
C ALA A 169 10.98 -11.32 -7.59
N GLN A 170 12.17 -10.73 -7.70
CA GLN A 170 13.45 -11.44 -7.62
C GLN A 170 13.67 -12.08 -6.25
N ALA A 171 13.37 -11.36 -5.17
CA ALA A 171 13.49 -11.88 -3.80
C ALA A 171 12.57 -13.08 -3.56
N LEU A 172 11.32 -12.99 -4.03
CA LEU A 172 10.33 -14.07 -3.94
C LEU A 172 10.73 -15.28 -4.80
N ALA A 173 11.23 -15.05 -6.02
CA ALA A 173 11.74 -16.12 -6.89
C ALA A 173 12.96 -16.82 -6.26
N LYS A 174 13.91 -16.06 -5.71
CA LYS A 174 15.08 -16.58 -5.00
C LYS A 174 14.69 -17.48 -3.82
N LYS A 175 13.66 -17.11 -3.06
CA LYS A 175 13.11 -17.94 -1.98
C LYS A 175 12.64 -19.31 -2.48
N LYS A 176 12.19 -19.40 -3.73
CA LYS A 176 11.80 -20.67 -4.40
C LYS A 176 12.95 -21.35 -5.14
N GLY A 177 14.17 -20.87 -5.05
CA GLY A 177 15.32 -21.40 -5.80
C GLY A 177 15.28 -21.07 -7.29
N VAL A 178 14.50 -20.07 -7.70
CA VAL A 178 14.39 -19.62 -9.09
C VAL A 178 15.14 -18.31 -9.26
N THR A 179 15.90 -18.17 -10.33
CA THR A 179 16.53 -16.90 -10.71
C THR A 179 15.61 -16.19 -11.70
N LEU A 180 15.10 -15.03 -11.28
CA LEU A 180 14.32 -14.15 -12.16
C LEU A 180 15.26 -13.12 -12.78
N THR A 181 15.42 -13.20 -14.10
CA THR A 181 16.15 -12.20 -14.90
C THR A 181 15.15 -11.26 -15.58
N GLY A 182 15.48 -9.99 -15.66
CA GLY A 182 14.62 -8.98 -16.30
C GLY A 182 15.08 -7.58 -15.95
N GLU A 183 14.52 -6.63 -16.63
CA GLU A 183 14.72 -5.19 -16.35
C GLU A 183 13.50 -4.64 -15.62
N ALA A 184 13.73 -3.60 -14.84
CA ALA A 184 12.63 -2.90 -14.17
C ALA A 184 11.72 -2.24 -15.21
N LEU A 185 10.41 -2.40 -15.05
CA LEU A 185 9.43 -1.70 -15.87
C LEU A 185 9.53 -0.19 -15.57
N ASP A 186 9.74 0.62 -16.58
CA ASP A 186 9.56 2.07 -16.46
C ASP A 186 8.06 2.36 -16.29
N THR A 187 7.64 2.43 -15.03
CA THR A 187 6.24 2.67 -14.65
C THR A 187 5.76 4.04 -15.08
N HIS A 188 6.67 5.04 -15.17
CA HIS A 188 6.33 6.38 -15.66
C HIS A 188 6.03 6.33 -17.16
N ALA A 189 6.92 5.80 -17.97
CA ALA A 189 6.71 5.64 -19.40
C ALA A 189 5.47 4.80 -19.71
N TYR A 190 5.22 3.74 -18.92
CA TYR A 190 4.01 2.94 -19.06
C TYR A 190 2.74 3.76 -18.76
N LYS A 191 2.71 4.54 -17.68
CA LYS A 191 1.57 5.42 -17.33
C LYS A 191 1.30 6.45 -18.43
N GLU A 192 2.34 7.11 -18.96
CA GLU A 192 2.20 8.06 -20.08
C GLU A 192 1.56 7.39 -21.31
N GLN A 193 2.00 6.19 -21.68
CA GLN A 193 1.37 5.44 -22.77
C GLN A 193 -0.12 5.12 -22.50
N GLN A 194 -0.50 4.84 -21.25
CA GLN A 194 -1.91 4.61 -20.91
C GLN A 194 -2.72 5.92 -20.98
N TYR A 195 -2.13 7.05 -20.57
CA TYR A 195 -2.77 8.36 -20.69
C TYR A 195 -2.98 8.75 -22.16
N ASP A 196 -2.01 8.49 -23.04
CA ASP A 196 -2.17 8.71 -24.47
C ASP A 196 -3.31 7.88 -25.07
N LYS A 197 -3.39 6.57 -24.71
CA LYS A 197 -4.50 5.70 -25.13
C LYS A 197 -5.85 6.20 -24.64
N LEU A 198 -5.91 6.65 -23.38
CA LEU A 198 -7.13 7.24 -22.82
C LEU A 198 -7.51 8.53 -23.53
N ALA A 199 -6.55 9.43 -23.76
CA ALA A 199 -6.76 10.68 -24.50
C ALA A 199 -7.28 10.42 -25.91
N ASP A 200 -6.72 9.44 -26.61
CA ASP A 200 -7.18 9.04 -27.94
C ASP A 200 -8.61 8.49 -27.92
N SER A 201 -8.92 7.67 -26.91
CA SER A 201 -10.27 7.13 -26.73
C SER A 201 -11.29 8.23 -26.47
N VAL A 202 -10.95 9.19 -25.60
CA VAL A 202 -11.80 10.36 -25.31
C VAL A 202 -12.01 11.21 -26.56
N ARG A 203 -10.93 11.53 -27.30
CA ARG A 203 -11.02 12.32 -28.55
C ARG A 203 -11.90 11.65 -29.62
N LYS A 204 -11.86 10.31 -29.71
CA LYS A 204 -12.70 9.56 -30.66
C LYS A 204 -14.17 9.47 -30.24
N SER A 205 -14.45 9.57 -28.94
CA SER A 205 -15.79 9.35 -28.37
C SER A 205 -16.57 10.64 -28.14
N LEU A 206 -15.91 11.78 -28.12
CA LEU A 206 -16.52 13.08 -27.81
C LEU A 206 -16.38 14.04 -28.99
N ASP A 207 -17.34 14.96 -29.10
CA ASP A 207 -17.24 16.12 -29.99
C ASP A 207 -16.28 17.15 -29.38
N MET A 208 -15.00 16.98 -29.74
CA MET A 208 -13.92 17.84 -29.22
C MET A 208 -14.05 19.29 -29.67
N GLU A 209 -14.59 19.55 -30.89
CA GLU A 209 -14.81 20.92 -31.39
C GLU A 209 -15.86 21.63 -30.53
N TRP A 210 -16.95 20.95 -30.19
CA TRP A 210 -17.96 21.47 -29.30
C TRP A 210 -17.40 21.76 -27.91
N ILE A 211 -16.61 20.88 -27.35
CA ILE A 211 -15.96 21.07 -26.05
C ILE A 211 -15.05 22.32 -26.08
N TYR A 212 -14.21 22.47 -27.07
CA TYR A 212 -13.33 23.63 -27.18
C TYR A 212 -14.14 24.93 -27.34
N ARG A 213 -15.24 24.94 -28.08
CA ARG A 213 -16.13 26.10 -28.19
C ARG A 213 -16.75 26.49 -26.86
N ILE A 214 -17.16 25.50 -26.04
CA ILE A 214 -17.65 25.76 -24.67
C ILE A 214 -16.54 26.40 -23.82
N MET A 215 -15.35 25.85 -23.84
CA MET A 215 -14.21 26.38 -23.08
C MET A 215 -13.83 27.82 -23.49
N GLU A 216 -14.01 28.17 -24.75
CA GLU A 216 -13.77 29.52 -25.28
C GLU A 216 -14.95 30.48 -25.07
N GLY A 217 -16.05 30.02 -24.46
CA GLY A 217 -17.27 30.82 -24.27
C GLY A 217 -18.02 31.13 -25.57
N LYS A 218 -17.85 30.27 -26.61
CA LYS A 218 -18.43 30.43 -27.95
C LYS A 218 -19.57 29.42 -28.24
N ALA A 219 -20.04 28.70 -27.24
CA ALA A 219 -21.09 27.70 -27.38
C ALA A 219 -22.47 28.31 -27.09
#